data_ed53785e84c5db5cbbb1e418c46be8cf
#
_entry.id   ed53785e84c5db5cbbb1e418c46be8cf
#
_cell.length_a   1.000
_cell.length_b   1.000
_cell.length_c   1.000
_cell.angle_alpha   90.00
_cell.angle_beta   90.00
_cell.angle_gamma   90.00
#
_symmetry.space_group_name_H-M   'P 1'
#
loop_
_entity.id
_entity.type
_entity.pdbx_description
1 polymer ?
#
loop_
_entity_poly.entity_id
_entity_poly.type
_entity_poly.pdbx_seq_one_letter_code
_entity_poly.pdbx_strand_id
1 'polypeptide(L)'
;MKHICELNDKIILGLDGLSSKAPRLTARAIVENHDGLYAVMYADKFKLHSLPGGGVEDGEDVLAALHREVYEETGCVCDKIQELGIVTENRASLDYTQINYYFVVTTTHTPGENHLTEAEQDSRTVVEWHTFDEMVRLINEQEFDRVQGKYLKARDVVALREYSKWVELYIPKLEDLWFYQKMMSDPETMSYNDPWGGCIDYLDEVLPDWYANWVGQEPDRFYAYIKRSSDGTWIGDLNFHYTPEKDWWDMGIVIYAPFRGKGYAVPALRLLLDQAFRICGISRLHNDFETTRDAAWAIHRKVGFKEMGVEDGLLQLMLTKEDYLNNNP
;
A
#
# COMPACT_ATOMS: atom_id res chain seq x y z
N MET A 1 8.00 -7.83 11.02
CA MET A 1 7.87 -6.67 10.05
C MET A 1 8.84 -6.83 8.89
N LYS A 2 8.43 -6.47 7.66
CA LYS A 2 9.31 -6.48 6.48
C LYS A 2 10.33 -5.35 6.53
N HIS A 3 11.53 -5.56 5.98
CA HIS A 3 12.50 -4.50 5.74
C HIS A 3 12.13 -3.72 4.48
N ILE A 4 11.92 -2.40 4.58
CA ILE A 4 11.55 -1.53 3.46
C ILE A 4 12.81 -1.09 2.72
N CYS A 5 13.75 -0.45 3.42
CA CYS A 5 15.03 -0.05 2.86
C CYS A 5 16.06 0.27 3.95
N GLU A 6 17.31 0.38 3.53
CA GLU A 6 18.39 1.01 4.29
C GLU A 6 18.71 2.40 3.70
N LEU A 7 18.82 3.40 4.56
CA LEU A 7 19.31 4.73 4.26
C LEU A 7 20.73 4.88 4.83
N ASN A 8 21.67 5.29 4.02
CA ASN A 8 23.05 5.51 4.46
C ASN A 8 23.66 6.77 3.80
N ASP A 9 24.84 7.18 4.25
CA ASP A 9 25.49 8.40 3.75
C ASP A 9 25.75 8.34 2.24
N LYS A 10 25.94 7.15 1.67
CA LYS A 10 26.11 7.00 0.21
C LYS A 10 24.84 7.40 -0.55
N ILE A 11 23.68 6.97 -0.05
CA ILE A 11 22.37 7.26 -0.67
C ILE A 11 21.98 8.73 -0.45
N ILE A 12 22.20 9.27 0.76
CA ILE A 12 21.71 10.59 1.16
C ILE A 12 22.68 11.72 0.82
N LEU A 13 23.98 11.47 0.91
CA LEU A 13 25.04 12.49 0.81
C LEU A 13 26.05 12.21 -0.31
N GLY A 14 26.07 11.01 -0.90
CA GLY A 14 27.10 10.58 -1.85
C GLY A 14 28.45 10.24 -1.19
N LEU A 15 28.47 10.03 0.14
CA LEU A 15 29.66 9.74 0.93
C LEU A 15 29.76 8.25 1.28
N ASP A 16 30.95 7.67 1.17
CA ASP A 16 31.19 6.30 1.62
C ASP A 16 31.46 6.25 3.13
N GLY A 17 31.11 5.13 3.76
CA GLY A 17 31.35 4.86 5.17
C GLY A 17 30.16 4.19 5.85
N LEU A 18 30.45 3.48 6.95
CA LEU A 18 29.43 2.85 7.80
C LEU A 18 29.84 3.07 9.27
N SER A 19 28.87 3.42 10.11
CA SER A 19 29.03 3.39 11.57
C SER A 19 28.76 1.98 12.08
N SER A 20 29.50 1.56 13.11
CA SER A 20 29.34 0.29 13.83
C SER A 20 28.61 0.45 15.16
N LYS A 21 28.06 1.61 15.46
CA LYS A 21 27.29 1.84 16.69
C LYS A 21 26.06 0.98 16.76
N ALA A 22 25.70 0.59 18.01
CA ALA A 22 24.43 -0.05 18.26
C ALA A 22 23.25 0.87 17.84
N PRO A 23 22.23 0.33 17.15
CA PRO A 23 21.16 1.16 16.65
C PRO A 23 20.22 1.65 17.77
N ARG A 24 19.82 2.92 17.69
CA ARG A 24 18.67 3.41 18.44
C ARG A 24 17.40 2.85 17.81
N LEU A 25 16.48 2.34 18.62
CA LEU A 25 15.17 1.89 18.18
C LEU A 25 14.17 3.03 18.27
N THR A 26 13.29 3.14 17.28
CA THR A 26 12.18 4.13 17.28
C THR A 26 10.90 3.49 16.76
N ALA A 27 9.76 3.93 17.30
CA ALA A 27 8.43 3.63 16.80
C ALA A 27 7.82 4.87 16.14
N ARG A 28 7.27 4.71 14.94
CA ARG A 28 6.69 5.80 14.16
C ARG A 28 5.39 5.37 13.50
N ALA A 29 4.49 6.33 13.29
CA ALA A 29 3.20 6.02 12.72
C ALA A 29 2.76 7.00 11.61
N ILE A 30 2.05 6.45 10.62
CA ILE A 30 1.09 7.18 9.81
C ILE A 30 -0.23 7.07 10.59
N VAL A 31 -0.65 8.16 11.20
CA VAL A 31 -1.84 8.20 12.08
C VAL A 31 -2.99 8.83 11.33
N GLU A 32 -4.07 8.06 11.13
CA GLU A 32 -5.32 8.51 10.52
C GLU A 32 -6.41 8.66 11.58
N ASN A 33 -7.08 9.79 11.61
CA ASN A 33 -8.21 10.02 12.51
C ASN A 33 -9.55 9.56 11.88
N HIS A 34 -10.64 9.65 12.64
CA HIS A 34 -11.97 9.24 12.21
C HIS A 34 -12.54 10.08 11.05
N ASP A 35 -11.99 11.27 10.77
CA ASP A 35 -12.38 12.13 9.66
C ASP A 35 -11.58 11.81 8.37
N GLY A 36 -10.68 10.80 8.41
CA GLY A 36 -9.81 10.44 7.29
C GLY A 36 -8.65 11.42 7.08
N LEU A 37 -8.30 12.21 8.11
CA LEU A 37 -7.16 13.11 8.09
C LEU A 37 -5.96 12.48 8.79
N TYR A 38 -4.77 12.85 8.34
CA TYR A 38 -3.48 12.30 8.78
C TYR A 38 -2.71 13.30 9.63
N ALA A 39 -2.12 12.82 10.74
CA ALA A 39 -1.32 13.63 11.64
C ALA A 39 0.05 13.93 11.05
N VAL A 40 0.46 15.20 11.11
CA VAL A 40 1.80 15.68 10.76
C VAL A 40 2.31 16.50 11.94
N MET A 41 3.50 16.18 12.43
CA MET A 41 4.19 16.95 13.45
C MET A 41 4.93 18.11 12.78
N TYR A 42 4.60 19.34 13.13
CA TYR A 42 5.31 20.53 12.64
C TYR A 42 6.11 21.20 13.74
N ALA A 43 7.44 21.17 13.62
CA ALA A 43 8.38 21.84 14.53
C ALA A 43 8.77 23.20 13.94
N ASP A 44 8.12 24.30 14.42
CA ASP A 44 8.27 25.65 13.88
C ASP A 44 9.72 26.17 13.92
N LYS A 45 10.44 25.89 14.99
CA LYS A 45 11.86 26.29 15.15
C LYS A 45 12.75 25.76 14.04
N PHE A 46 12.43 24.59 13.49
CA PHE A 46 13.23 23.91 12.47
C PHE A 46 12.58 23.90 11.09
N LYS A 47 11.35 24.42 10.98
CA LYS A 47 10.51 24.33 9.75
C LYS A 47 10.42 22.91 9.23
N LEU A 48 10.23 21.97 10.14
CA LEU A 48 10.27 20.54 9.89
C LEU A 48 8.88 19.92 10.05
N HIS A 49 8.41 19.25 8.99
CA HIS A 49 7.27 18.33 9.05
C HIS A 49 7.78 16.90 9.14
N SER A 50 7.19 16.10 10.00
CA SER A 50 7.53 14.68 10.19
C SER A 50 6.32 13.86 10.57
N LEU A 51 6.43 12.53 10.41
CA LEU A 51 5.46 11.60 10.95
C LEU A 51 5.61 11.50 12.47
N PRO A 52 4.48 11.33 13.21
CA PRO A 52 4.50 11.08 14.66
C PRO A 52 5.40 9.91 15.05
N GLY A 53 6.03 10.02 16.21
CA GLY A 53 6.80 8.95 16.83
C GLY A 53 8.21 9.32 17.28
N GLY A 54 8.74 8.56 18.22
CA GLY A 54 10.02 8.81 18.86
C GLY A 54 10.78 7.54 19.26
N GLY A 55 11.63 7.68 20.26
CA GLY A 55 12.53 6.61 20.73
C GLY A 55 11.81 5.56 21.56
N VAL A 56 12.26 4.32 21.45
CA VAL A 56 11.92 3.27 22.40
C VAL A 56 12.75 3.50 23.67
N GLU A 57 12.12 3.59 24.82
CA GLU A 57 12.74 3.82 26.10
C GLU A 57 13.22 2.52 26.77
N ASP A 58 14.06 2.64 27.80
CA ASP A 58 14.58 1.47 28.52
C ASP A 58 13.45 0.69 29.20
N GLY A 59 13.35 -0.60 28.86
CA GLY A 59 12.31 -1.48 29.41
C GLY A 59 10.97 -1.44 28.65
N GLU A 60 10.88 -0.63 27.61
CA GLU A 60 9.71 -0.51 26.75
C GLU A 60 9.89 -1.37 25.47
N ASP A 61 8.82 -1.97 25.00
CA ASP A 61 8.82 -2.58 23.66
C ASP A 61 8.36 -1.57 22.59
N VAL A 62 8.54 -1.95 21.32
CA VAL A 62 8.23 -1.07 20.18
C VAL A 62 6.76 -0.68 20.11
N LEU A 63 5.83 -1.57 20.52
CA LEU A 63 4.40 -1.27 20.51
C LEU A 63 4.02 -0.36 21.66
N ALA A 64 4.61 -0.54 22.84
CA ALA A 64 4.42 0.35 23.97
C ALA A 64 4.92 1.78 23.63
N ALA A 65 6.12 1.89 23.02
CA ALA A 65 6.63 3.15 22.51
C ALA A 65 5.67 3.79 21.49
N LEU A 66 5.13 3.01 20.56
CA LEU A 66 4.15 3.50 19.58
C LEU A 66 2.92 4.11 20.25
N HIS A 67 2.32 3.40 21.22
CA HIS A 67 1.14 3.89 21.93
C HIS A 67 1.43 5.17 22.69
N ARG A 68 2.58 5.24 23.39
CA ARG A 68 3.00 6.42 24.15
C ARG A 68 3.21 7.62 23.21
N GLU A 69 4.00 7.47 22.16
CA GLU A 69 4.34 8.54 21.22
C GLU A 69 3.09 9.07 20.49
N VAL A 70 2.21 8.19 20.00
CA VAL A 70 0.96 8.62 19.35
C VAL A 70 0.10 9.41 20.32
N TYR A 71 -0.02 8.96 21.59
CA TYR A 71 -0.80 9.68 22.59
C TYR A 71 -0.17 11.03 22.98
N GLU A 72 1.15 11.07 23.23
CA GLU A 72 1.86 12.28 23.64
C GLU A 72 1.83 13.36 22.56
N GLU A 73 2.08 12.98 21.29
CA GLU A 73 2.20 13.93 20.20
C GLU A 73 0.84 14.34 19.59
N THR A 74 -0.14 13.43 19.53
CA THR A 74 -1.41 13.70 18.84
C THR A 74 -2.62 13.79 19.78
N GLY A 75 -2.50 13.39 21.03
CA GLY A 75 -3.62 13.26 21.97
C GLY A 75 -4.57 12.11 21.64
N CYS A 76 -4.23 11.25 20.67
CA CYS A 76 -5.10 10.17 20.22
C CYS A 76 -4.74 8.82 20.83
N VAL A 77 -5.75 7.97 20.98
CA VAL A 77 -5.56 6.56 21.37
C VAL A 77 -5.63 5.68 20.12
N CYS A 78 -4.65 4.78 19.98
CA CYS A 78 -4.62 3.83 18.88
C CYS A 78 -5.82 2.86 18.96
N ASP A 79 -6.59 2.73 17.86
CA ASP A 79 -7.67 1.75 17.72
C ASP A 79 -7.19 0.52 16.96
N LYS A 80 -6.73 0.72 15.73
CA LYS A 80 -6.13 -0.33 14.90
C LYS A 80 -4.69 -0.01 14.59
N ILE A 81 -3.83 -1.01 14.68
CA ILE A 81 -2.40 -0.91 14.39
C ILE A 81 -2.07 -1.95 13.34
N GLN A 82 -1.45 -1.51 12.25
CA GLN A 82 -0.95 -2.38 11.19
C GLN A 82 0.54 -2.12 10.97
N GLU A 83 1.32 -3.19 10.83
CA GLU A 83 2.74 -3.09 10.55
C GLU A 83 2.97 -2.62 9.11
N LEU A 84 3.68 -1.50 8.94
CA LEU A 84 4.09 -1.03 7.62
C LEU A 84 5.45 -1.62 7.21
N GLY A 85 6.44 -1.55 8.09
CA GLY A 85 7.76 -2.10 7.88
C GLY A 85 8.87 -1.38 8.62
N ILE A 86 10.11 -1.74 8.31
CA ILE A 86 11.33 -1.24 8.96
C ILE A 86 12.16 -0.44 7.96
N VAL A 87 12.58 0.77 8.37
CA VAL A 87 13.59 1.58 7.69
C VAL A 87 14.82 1.66 8.59
N THR A 88 15.95 1.17 8.11
CA THR A 88 17.21 1.27 8.82
C THR A 88 18.02 2.48 8.35
N GLU A 89 18.75 3.11 9.28
CA GLU A 89 19.60 4.24 8.97
C GLU A 89 21.03 3.98 9.48
N ASN A 90 22.00 4.24 8.60
CA ASN A 90 23.42 4.25 8.95
C ASN A 90 24.04 5.60 8.53
N ARG A 91 24.19 6.49 9.49
CA ARG A 91 24.71 7.86 9.31
C ARG A 91 26.16 7.89 9.76
N ALA A 92 27.09 7.39 8.92
CA ALA A 92 28.51 7.29 9.25
C ALA A 92 29.12 8.66 9.60
N SER A 93 28.74 9.72 8.88
CA SER A 93 29.19 11.11 9.13
C SER A 93 28.78 11.66 10.50
N LEU A 94 27.81 11.06 11.16
CA LEU A 94 27.34 11.41 12.50
C LEU A 94 27.68 10.35 13.55
N ASP A 95 28.37 9.27 13.15
CA ASP A 95 28.62 8.08 13.96
C ASP A 95 27.35 7.59 14.67
N TYR A 96 26.27 7.37 13.88
CA TYR A 96 24.94 7.10 14.40
C TYR A 96 24.22 6.06 13.54
N THR A 97 23.50 5.13 14.18
CA THR A 97 22.63 4.16 13.51
C THR A 97 21.25 4.14 14.17
N GLN A 98 20.20 3.82 13.38
CA GLN A 98 18.82 3.79 13.85
C GLN A 98 18.01 2.73 13.11
N ILE A 99 17.07 2.11 13.84
CA ILE A 99 16.04 1.24 13.28
C ILE A 99 14.69 1.90 13.54
N ASN A 100 13.98 2.25 12.48
CA ASN A 100 12.65 2.85 12.56
C ASN A 100 11.61 1.79 12.24
N TYR A 101 10.77 1.47 13.22
CA TYR A 101 9.60 0.62 13.05
C TYR A 101 8.41 1.51 12.69
N TYR A 102 7.88 1.33 11.48
CA TYR A 102 6.75 2.09 10.99
C TYR A 102 5.45 1.30 11.06
N PHE A 103 4.42 1.99 11.51
CA PHE A 103 3.05 1.47 11.63
C PHE A 103 2.07 2.38 10.90
N VAL A 104 0.90 1.84 10.57
CA VAL A 104 -0.29 2.60 10.22
C VAL A 104 -1.26 2.45 11.38
N VAL A 105 -1.73 3.57 11.89
CA VAL A 105 -2.60 3.64 13.07
C VAL A 105 -3.87 4.36 12.71
N THR A 106 -5.02 3.76 12.98
CA THR A 106 -6.30 4.48 12.97
C THR A 106 -6.72 4.81 14.41
N THR A 107 -7.41 5.92 14.57
CA THR A 107 -7.92 6.38 15.87
C THR A 107 -9.41 6.62 15.81
N THR A 108 -10.15 6.30 16.88
CA THR A 108 -11.63 6.43 16.92
C THR A 108 -12.10 7.68 17.63
N HIS A 109 -11.22 8.40 18.30
CA HIS A 109 -11.58 9.56 19.13
C HIS A 109 -11.04 10.86 18.56
N THR A 110 -11.76 11.95 18.78
CA THR A 110 -11.27 13.30 18.53
C THR A 110 -9.96 13.49 19.30
N PRO A 111 -8.94 14.15 18.71
CA PRO A 111 -7.70 14.43 19.38
C PRO A 111 -7.92 15.08 20.77
N GLY A 112 -7.32 14.53 21.80
CA GLY A 112 -7.25 15.13 23.12
C GLY A 112 -6.18 16.24 23.17
N GLU A 113 -5.85 16.69 24.38
CA GLU A 113 -4.67 17.53 24.56
C GLU A 113 -3.41 16.68 24.32
N ASN A 114 -2.45 17.22 23.58
CA ASN A 114 -1.14 16.59 23.43
C ASN A 114 -0.26 16.82 24.67
N HIS A 115 0.67 15.92 24.92
CA HIS A 115 1.55 15.94 26.09
C HIS A 115 3.02 15.98 25.65
N LEU A 116 3.35 16.99 24.85
CA LEU A 116 4.69 17.16 24.27
C LEU A 116 5.79 17.27 25.34
N THR A 117 6.93 16.64 25.07
CA THR A 117 8.14 16.75 25.87
C THR A 117 8.68 18.19 25.92
N GLU A 118 9.55 18.51 26.90
CA GLU A 118 10.16 19.84 26.98
C GLU A 118 10.92 20.21 25.68
N ALA A 119 11.57 19.26 25.03
CA ALA A 119 12.29 19.48 23.77
C ALA A 119 11.35 19.82 22.61
N GLU A 120 10.18 19.20 22.54
CA GLU A 120 9.15 19.48 21.54
C GLU A 120 8.49 20.82 21.80
N GLN A 121 8.23 21.16 23.07
CA GLN A 121 7.74 22.48 23.47
C GLN A 121 8.76 23.58 23.10
N ASP A 122 10.07 23.39 23.37
CA ASP A 122 11.13 24.33 22.98
C ASP A 122 11.26 24.48 21.45
N SER A 123 10.97 23.40 20.70
CA SER A 123 10.92 23.45 19.23
C SER A 123 9.60 24.02 18.68
N ARG A 124 8.64 24.35 19.53
CA ARG A 124 7.28 24.78 19.19
C ARG A 124 6.60 23.79 18.26
N THR A 125 6.68 22.51 18.62
CA THR A 125 6.06 21.46 17.87
C THR A 125 4.54 21.49 18.05
N VAL A 126 3.81 21.34 16.98
CA VAL A 126 2.35 21.21 16.95
C VAL A 126 1.96 20.03 16.07
N VAL A 127 0.81 19.42 16.37
CA VAL A 127 0.19 18.46 15.46
C VAL A 127 -0.72 19.19 14.49
N GLU A 128 -0.60 18.89 13.22
CA GLU A 128 -1.48 19.37 12.15
C GLU A 128 -2.18 18.17 11.52
N TRP A 129 -3.43 18.35 11.06
CA TRP A 129 -4.23 17.29 10.45
C TRP A 129 -4.50 17.64 8.99
N HIS A 130 -4.07 16.78 8.08
CA HIS A 130 -4.08 17.01 6.64
C HIS A 130 -4.65 15.82 5.88
N THR A 131 -5.08 16.05 4.64
CA THR A 131 -5.32 14.95 3.69
C THR A 131 -4.02 14.19 3.42
N PHE A 132 -4.12 12.95 2.96
CA PHE A 132 -2.93 12.15 2.64
C PHE A 132 -2.01 12.85 1.62
N ASP A 133 -2.59 13.41 0.56
CA ASP A 133 -1.81 14.10 -0.48
C ASP A 133 -1.10 15.35 0.06
N GLU A 134 -1.75 16.10 0.96
CA GLU A 134 -1.13 17.25 1.61
C GLU A 134 0.00 16.85 2.55
N MET A 135 -0.18 15.82 3.37
CA MET A 135 0.88 15.25 4.23
C MET A 135 2.09 14.84 3.39
N VAL A 136 1.85 14.11 2.27
CA VAL A 136 2.92 13.70 1.36
C VAL A 136 3.64 14.91 0.78
N ARG A 137 2.90 15.95 0.36
CA ARG A 137 3.45 17.20 -0.17
C ARG A 137 4.31 17.92 0.87
N LEU A 138 3.77 18.16 2.08
CA LEU A 138 4.47 18.84 3.17
C LEU A 138 5.80 18.15 3.52
N ILE A 139 5.80 16.83 3.66
CA ILE A 139 7.01 16.06 4.01
C ILE A 139 7.97 15.97 2.83
N ASN A 140 7.49 15.87 1.59
CA ASN A 140 8.37 15.67 0.42
C ASN A 140 8.98 16.96 -0.13
N GLU A 141 8.32 18.12 -0.01
CA GLU A 141 8.79 19.38 -0.59
C GLU A 141 9.78 20.15 0.29
N GLN A 142 9.91 19.78 1.58
CA GLN A 142 10.84 20.45 2.48
C GLN A 142 12.30 20.19 2.09
N GLU A 143 13.15 21.20 2.25
CA GLU A 143 14.56 21.16 1.92
C GLU A 143 15.42 21.40 3.16
N PHE A 144 16.55 20.68 3.30
CA PHE A 144 17.45 20.75 4.44
C PHE A 144 18.90 20.83 4.03
N ASP A 145 19.65 21.76 4.60
CA ASP A 145 21.11 21.80 4.52
C ASP A 145 21.75 20.80 5.50
N ARG A 146 21.14 20.64 6.68
CA ARG A 146 21.65 19.76 7.74
C ARG A 146 21.40 18.29 7.44
N VAL A 147 22.42 17.46 7.71
CA VAL A 147 22.36 16.00 7.49
C VAL A 147 21.18 15.37 8.21
N GLN A 148 20.91 15.75 9.47
CA GLN A 148 19.78 15.22 10.22
C GLN A 148 18.45 15.43 9.50
N GLY A 149 18.20 16.66 8.99
CA GLY A 149 16.95 16.97 8.28
C GLY A 149 16.78 16.14 7.00
N LYS A 150 17.88 15.92 6.25
CA LYS A 150 17.85 15.06 5.04
C LYS A 150 17.42 13.63 5.37
N TYR A 151 17.94 13.06 6.46
CA TYR A 151 17.56 11.72 6.90
C TYR A 151 16.13 11.66 7.43
N LEU A 152 15.69 12.65 8.21
CA LEU A 152 14.31 12.75 8.72
C LEU A 152 13.31 12.76 7.57
N LYS A 153 13.52 13.61 6.57
CA LYS A 153 12.72 13.64 5.33
C LYS A 153 12.76 12.28 4.60
N ALA A 154 13.95 11.77 4.33
CA ALA A 154 14.11 10.58 3.50
C ALA A 154 13.40 9.34 4.09
N ARG A 155 13.50 9.11 5.40
CA ARG A 155 12.86 7.97 6.05
C ARG A 155 11.33 8.05 6.00
N ASP A 156 10.76 9.26 6.27
CA ASP A 156 9.32 9.46 6.27
C ASP A 156 8.76 9.39 4.85
N VAL A 157 9.47 9.96 3.85
CA VAL A 157 9.12 9.80 2.42
C VAL A 157 9.08 8.34 1.99
N VAL A 158 10.03 7.51 2.45
CA VAL A 158 10.04 6.08 2.13
C VAL A 158 8.85 5.36 2.75
N ALA A 159 8.52 5.66 4.01
CA ALA A 159 7.35 5.08 4.68
C ALA A 159 6.04 5.47 3.97
N LEU A 160 5.88 6.75 3.63
CA LEU A 160 4.70 7.24 2.89
C LEU A 160 4.58 6.59 1.50
N ARG A 161 5.68 6.43 0.77
CA ARG A 161 5.70 5.71 -0.52
C ARG A 161 5.31 4.24 -0.37
N GLU A 162 5.67 3.61 0.74
CA GLU A 162 5.28 2.23 0.99
C GLU A 162 3.79 2.12 1.30
N TYR A 163 3.27 3.01 2.15
CA TYR A 163 1.84 3.06 2.47
C TYR A 163 0.98 3.43 1.25
N SER A 164 1.44 4.32 0.39
CA SER A 164 0.72 4.71 -0.84
C SER A 164 0.48 3.54 -1.81
N LYS A 165 1.15 2.41 -1.62
CA LYS A 165 0.91 1.17 -2.39
C LYS A 165 -0.17 0.28 -1.78
N TRP A 166 -0.67 0.60 -0.59
CA TRP A 166 -1.72 -0.18 0.03
C TRP A 166 -3.05 0.00 -0.70
N VAL A 167 -3.71 -1.11 -0.85
CA VAL A 167 -5.00 -1.20 -1.53
C VAL A 167 -5.93 -2.10 -0.73
N GLU A 168 -7.22 -1.92 -0.93
CA GLU A 168 -8.29 -2.75 -0.40
C GLU A 168 -9.27 -3.13 -1.50
N LEU A 169 -10.05 -4.19 -1.28
CA LEU A 169 -11.11 -4.60 -2.20
C LEU A 169 -12.39 -3.83 -1.85
N TYR A 170 -13.02 -3.26 -2.86
CA TYR A 170 -14.31 -2.61 -2.75
C TYR A 170 -15.32 -3.32 -3.65
N ILE A 171 -16.35 -3.92 -3.05
CA ILE A 171 -17.46 -4.51 -3.83
C ILE A 171 -18.33 -3.36 -4.32
N PRO A 172 -18.39 -3.11 -5.64
CA PRO A 172 -19.13 -1.98 -6.17
C PRO A 172 -20.64 -2.18 -5.98
N LYS A 173 -21.35 -1.08 -5.83
CA LYS A 173 -22.80 -1.02 -6.00
C LYS A 173 -23.12 -0.81 -7.47
N LEU A 174 -24.38 -1.01 -7.86
CA LEU A 174 -24.81 -0.77 -9.25
C LEU A 174 -24.50 0.67 -9.71
N GLU A 175 -24.71 1.63 -8.83
CA GLU A 175 -24.44 3.06 -9.08
C GLU A 175 -22.93 3.39 -9.28
N ASP A 176 -22.03 2.51 -8.85
CA ASP A 176 -20.59 2.70 -8.97
C ASP A 176 -20.03 2.23 -10.33
N LEU A 177 -20.85 1.55 -11.14
CA LEU A 177 -20.37 0.95 -12.40
C LEU A 177 -19.96 1.97 -13.48
N TRP A 178 -20.20 3.25 -13.26
CA TRP A 178 -19.61 4.30 -14.09
C TRP A 178 -18.09 4.24 -14.17
N PHE A 179 -17.44 3.74 -13.08
CA PHE A 179 -15.98 3.58 -13.09
C PHE A 179 -15.55 2.39 -13.96
N TYR A 180 -16.31 1.31 -13.96
CA TYR A 180 -16.12 0.19 -14.87
C TYR A 180 -16.25 0.64 -16.34
N GLN A 181 -17.36 1.34 -16.69
CA GLN A 181 -17.55 1.91 -18.02
C GLN A 181 -16.36 2.81 -18.42
N LYS A 182 -15.93 3.69 -17.50
CA LYS A 182 -14.79 4.59 -17.75
C LYS A 182 -13.51 3.83 -18.05
N MET A 183 -13.20 2.74 -17.35
CA MET A 183 -12.02 1.94 -17.60
C MET A 183 -12.11 1.18 -18.94
N MET A 184 -13.27 0.59 -19.21
CA MET A 184 -13.47 -0.21 -20.42
C MET A 184 -13.53 0.64 -21.70
N SER A 185 -13.89 1.92 -21.61
CA SER A 185 -13.88 2.86 -22.73
C SER A 185 -12.55 3.64 -22.90
N ASP A 186 -11.61 3.47 -21.96
CA ASP A 186 -10.31 4.15 -22.04
C ASP A 186 -9.29 3.38 -22.87
N PRO A 187 -8.82 3.93 -24.04
CA PRO A 187 -7.93 3.20 -24.94
C PRO A 187 -6.60 2.81 -24.32
N GLU A 188 -6.04 3.63 -23.42
CA GLU A 188 -4.78 3.29 -22.78
C GLU A 188 -4.97 2.14 -21.78
N THR A 189 -6.07 2.14 -21.03
CA THR A 189 -6.43 1.03 -20.13
C THR A 189 -6.68 -0.25 -20.90
N MET A 190 -7.42 -0.18 -22.01
CA MET A 190 -7.82 -1.33 -22.81
C MET A 190 -6.81 -1.74 -23.89
N SER A 191 -5.63 -1.13 -23.92
CA SER A 191 -4.58 -1.47 -24.93
C SER A 191 -4.19 -2.97 -24.94
N TYR A 192 -4.38 -3.69 -23.84
CA TYR A 192 -4.17 -5.14 -23.78
C TYR A 192 -5.24 -5.91 -24.58
N ASN A 193 -6.40 -5.31 -24.83
CA ASN A 193 -7.53 -5.90 -25.54
C ASN A 193 -7.56 -5.56 -27.05
N ASP A 194 -6.58 -4.81 -27.55
CA ASP A 194 -6.50 -4.42 -28.96
C ASP A 194 -6.65 -5.59 -29.95
N PRO A 195 -6.04 -6.78 -29.71
CA PRO A 195 -6.21 -7.94 -30.58
C PRO A 195 -7.65 -8.46 -30.66
N TRP A 196 -8.48 -8.16 -29.65
CA TRP A 196 -9.88 -8.62 -29.54
C TRP A 196 -10.91 -7.50 -29.67
N GLY A 197 -10.52 -6.34 -30.19
CA GLY A 197 -11.43 -5.23 -30.47
C GLY A 197 -11.24 -3.96 -29.65
N GLY A 198 -10.27 -3.95 -28.73
CA GLY A 198 -9.89 -2.77 -27.95
C GLY A 198 -10.93 -2.38 -26.90
N CYS A 199 -11.35 -1.11 -26.92
CA CYS A 199 -12.33 -0.58 -25.95
C CYS A 199 -13.69 -1.25 -26.05
N ILE A 200 -14.38 -1.35 -24.92
CA ILE A 200 -15.74 -1.87 -24.81
C ILE A 200 -16.63 -0.77 -24.22
N ASP A 201 -17.60 -0.30 -25.01
CA ASP A 201 -18.57 0.68 -24.55
C ASP A 201 -19.80 -0.04 -23.96
N TYR A 202 -19.84 -0.10 -22.62
CA TYR A 202 -20.99 -0.62 -21.92
C TYR A 202 -22.07 0.45 -21.82
N LEU A 203 -23.25 0.18 -22.40
CA LEU A 203 -24.44 1.03 -22.27
C LEU A 203 -25.06 0.86 -20.88
N ASP A 204 -25.65 1.92 -20.33
CA ASP A 204 -26.31 1.91 -19.02
C ASP A 204 -27.38 0.80 -18.91
N GLU A 205 -28.04 0.49 -20.01
CA GLU A 205 -29.11 -0.51 -20.08
C GLU A 205 -28.63 -1.95 -19.79
N VAL A 206 -27.37 -2.28 -20.03
CA VAL A 206 -26.81 -3.62 -19.80
C VAL A 206 -26.16 -3.77 -18.42
N LEU A 207 -25.93 -2.67 -17.72
CA LEU A 207 -25.24 -2.68 -16.42
C LEU A 207 -26.00 -3.44 -15.32
N PRO A 208 -27.34 -3.38 -15.20
CA PRO A 208 -28.07 -4.14 -14.20
C PRO A 208 -27.89 -5.65 -14.37
N ASP A 209 -27.94 -6.15 -15.60
CA ASP A 209 -27.75 -7.58 -15.90
C ASP A 209 -26.28 -7.99 -15.68
N TRP A 210 -25.33 -7.14 -16.09
CA TRP A 210 -23.93 -7.36 -15.81
C TRP A 210 -23.68 -7.43 -14.30
N TYR A 211 -24.20 -6.48 -13.53
CA TYR A 211 -24.07 -6.43 -12.07
C TYR A 211 -24.64 -7.68 -11.40
N ALA A 212 -25.83 -8.09 -11.77
CA ALA A 212 -26.48 -9.28 -11.23
C ALA A 212 -25.70 -10.57 -11.53
N ASN A 213 -24.96 -10.60 -12.64
CA ASN A 213 -24.15 -11.75 -13.04
C ASN A 213 -22.76 -11.80 -12.39
N TRP A 214 -22.23 -10.67 -11.91
CA TRP A 214 -20.86 -10.61 -11.42
C TRP A 214 -20.73 -10.34 -9.92
N VAL A 215 -21.63 -9.58 -9.32
CA VAL A 215 -21.53 -9.13 -7.94
C VAL A 215 -22.41 -9.98 -7.03
N GLY A 216 -21.82 -10.52 -5.93
CA GLY A 216 -22.54 -11.36 -4.97
C GLY A 216 -22.81 -12.77 -5.48
N GLN A 217 -21.97 -13.32 -6.37
CA GLN A 217 -22.10 -14.64 -6.98
C GLN A 217 -21.02 -15.64 -6.54
N GLU A 218 -20.38 -15.38 -5.38
CA GLU A 218 -19.36 -16.27 -4.85
C GLU A 218 -19.92 -17.67 -4.51
N PRO A 219 -19.16 -18.74 -4.65
CA PRO A 219 -17.77 -18.79 -5.11
C PRO A 219 -17.59 -18.87 -6.63
N ASP A 220 -18.68 -18.91 -7.41
CA ASP A 220 -18.61 -19.12 -8.85
C ASP A 220 -18.07 -17.89 -9.58
N ARG A 221 -18.41 -16.69 -9.10
CA ARG A 221 -17.89 -15.43 -9.60
C ARG A 221 -17.60 -14.47 -8.46
N PHE A 222 -16.57 -13.66 -8.62
CA PHE A 222 -16.21 -12.58 -7.72
C PHE A 222 -15.77 -11.37 -8.54
N TYR A 223 -16.21 -10.20 -8.12
CA TYR A 223 -15.81 -8.93 -8.73
C TYR A 223 -15.63 -7.85 -7.67
N ALA A 224 -14.51 -7.11 -7.75
CA ALA A 224 -14.26 -5.98 -6.86
C ALA A 224 -13.44 -4.89 -7.57
N TYR A 225 -13.61 -3.64 -7.15
CA TYR A 225 -12.67 -2.58 -7.46
C TYR A 225 -11.46 -2.67 -6.53
N ILE A 226 -10.32 -2.26 -7.07
CA ILE A 226 -9.11 -2.02 -6.32
C ILE A 226 -9.19 -0.58 -5.83
N LYS A 227 -9.34 -0.38 -4.52
CA LYS A 227 -9.44 0.93 -3.88
C LYS A 227 -8.12 1.25 -3.17
N ARG A 228 -7.54 2.42 -3.44
CA ARG A 228 -6.35 2.89 -2.75
C ARG A 228 -6.71 3.27 -1.31
N SER A 229 -5.98 2.70 -0.32
CA SER A 229 -6.30 2.86 1.11
C SER A 229 -6.12 4.30 1.60
N SER A 230 -5.19 5.06 1.01
CA SER A 230 -4.84 6.41 1.49
C SER A 230 -5.88 7.49 1.20
N ASP A 231 -6.74 7.32 0.17
CA ASP A 231 -7.70 8.36 -0.26
C ASP A 231 -8.99 7.81 -0.84
N GLY A 232 -9.16 6.49 -0.81
CA GLY A 232 -10.35 5.84 -1.33
C GLY A 232 -10.49 5.83 -2.85
N THR A 233 -9.50 6.29 -3.62
CA THR A 233 -9.55 6.34 -5.09
C THR A 233 -9.62 4.94 -5.67
N TRP A 234 -10.56 4.69 -6.57
CA TRP A 234 -10.61 3.45 -7.35
C TRP A 234 -9.55 3.50 -8.46
N ILE A 235 -8.71 2.47 -8.50
CA ILE A 235 -7.51 2.43 -9.35
C ILE A 235 -7.51 1.27 -10.35
N GLY A 236 -8.54 0.44 -10.33
CA GLY A 236 -8.67 -0.73 -11.19
C GLY A 236 -9.74 -1.67 -10.69
N ASP A 237 -9.82 -2.82 -11.31
CA ASP A 237 -10.66 -3.94 -10.87
C ASP A 237 -9.90 -5.27 -10.85
N LEU A 238 -10.54 -6.25 -10.25
CA LEU A 238 -10.14 -7.65 -10.27
C LEU A 238 -11.35 -8.56 -10.09
N ASN A 239 -11.22 -9.75 -10.66
CA ASN A 239 -12.30 -10.70 -10.68
C ASN A 239 -11.79 -12.14 -10.78
N PHE A 240 -12.67 -13.10 -10.52
CA PHE A 240 -12.54 -14.47 -10.99
C PHE A 240 -13.89 -15.05 -11.33
N HIS A 241 -13.92 -16.08 -12.18
CA HIS A 241 -15.12 -16.84 -12.50
C HIS A 241 -14.79 -18.31 -12.79
N TYR A 242 -15.71 -19.20 -12.44
CA TYR A 242 -15.57 -20.64 -12.67
C TYR A 242 -15.79 -20.99 -14.13
N THR A 243 -14.89 -21.79 -14.69
CA THR A 243 -14.93 -22.34 -16.04
C THR A 243 -15.15 -23.86 -15.98
N PRO A 244 -16.42 -24.34 -16.12
CA PRO A 244 -16.77 -25.73 -15.87
C PRO A 244 -16.03 -26.74 -16.76
N GLU A 245 -15.74 -26.38 -18.01
CA GLU A 245 -15.06 -27.25 -18.99
C GLU A 245 -13.61 -27.55 -18.61
N LYS A 246 -13.02 -26.68 -17.82
CA LYS A 246 -11.60 -26.75 -17.37
C LYS A 246 -11.47 -27.13 -15.90
N ASP A 247 -12.59 -27.05 -15.15
CA ASP A 247 -12.62 -27.26 -13.70
C ASP A 247 -11.62 -26.37 -12.94
N TRP A 248 -11.57 -25.09 -13.31
CA TRP A 248 -10.78 -24.06 -12.62
C TRP A 248 -11.52 -22.70 -12.61
N TRP A 249 -10.97 -21.72 -11.90
CA TRP A 249 -11.43 -20.34 -11.94
C TRP A 249 -10.45 -19.50 -12.76
N ASP A 250 -10.95 -18.87 -13.83
CA ASP A 250 -10.22 -17.86 -14.59
C ASP A 250 -10.26 -16.53 -13.84
N MET A 251 -9.13 -15.84 -13.75
CA MET A 251 -9.04 -14.54 -13.07
C MET A 251 -8.67 -13.41 -14.02
N GLY A 252 -9.06 -12.19 -13.65
CA GLY A 252 -8.65 -10.97 -14.31
C GLY A 252 -8.18 -9.91 -13.31
N ILE A 253 -7.27 -9.07 -13.74
CA ILE A 253 -6.87 -7.83 -13.08
C ILE A 253 -6.62 -6.74 -14.09
N VAL A 254 -7.28 -5.60 -13.92
CA VAL A 254 -7.06 -4.40 -14.73
C VAL A 254 -6.67 -3.25 -13.82
N ILE A 255 -5.49 -2.68 -14.04
CA ILE A 255 -5.11 -1.40 -13.43
C ILE A 255 -5.43 -0.29 -14.41
N TYR A 256 -6.26 0.67 -14.00
CA TYR A 256 -6.58 1.86 -14.76
C TYR A 256 -5.30 2.61 -15.14
N ALA A 257 -5.14 2.95 -16.42
CA ALA A 257 -3.87 3.39 -16.99
C ALA A 257 -3.13 4.47 -16.19
N PRO A 258 -3.78 5.54 -15.67
CA PRO A 258 -3.10 6.56 -14.86
C PRO A 258 -2.42 6.04 -13.58
N PHE A 259 -2.76 4.81 -13.15
CA PHE A 259 -2.21 4.19 -11.94
C PHE A 259 -1.22 3.06 -12.22
N ARG A 260 -0.95 2.73 -13.49
CA ARG A 260 0.06 1.72 -13.86
C ARG A 260 1.47 2.14 -13.46
N GLY A 261 2.34 1.17 -13.25
CA GLY A 261 3.74 1.40 -12.87
C GLY A 261 3.98 1.89 -11.42
N LYS A 262 2.92 2.10 -10.63
CA LYS A 262 3.01 2.63 -9.25
C LYS A 262 3.04 1.54 -8.16
N GLY A 263 3.05 0.26 -8.52
CA GLY A 263 3.23 -0.87 -7.60
C GLY A 263 1.95 -1.47 -7.02
N TYR A 264 0.77 -1.08 -7.48
CA TYR A 264 -0.53 -1.54 -6.95
C TYR A 264 -0.91 -2.99 -7.29
N ALA A 265 -0.44 -3.52 -8.43
CA ALA A 265 -0.92 -4.80 -8.92
C ALA A 265 -0.58 -5.99 -8.00
N VAL A 266 0.62 -6.04 -7.42
CA VAL A 266 1.02 -7.14 -6.53
C VAL A 266 0.21 -7.16 -5.22
N PRO A 267 0.04 -6.03 -4.48
CA PRO A 267 -0.87 -5.98 -3.34
C PRO A 267 -2.31 -6.38 -3.69
N ALA A 268 -2.84 -5.87 -4.81
CA ALA A 268 -4.20 -6.20 -5.25
C ALA A 268 -4.37 -7.70 -5.56
N LEU A 269 -3.41 -8.31 -6.27
CA LEU A 269 -3.42 -9.75 -6.53
C LEU A 269 -3.40 -10.57 -5.24
N ARG A 270 -2.62 -10.19 -4.24
CA ARG A 270 -2.60 -10.89 -2.95
C ARG A 270 -3.98 -10.88 -2.28
N LEU A 271 -4.67 -9.75 -2.30
CA LEU A 271 -6.04 -9.66 -1.78
C LEU A 271 -7.02 -10.55 -2.56
N LEU A 272 -6.90 -10.61 -3.90
CA LEU A 272 -7.70 -11.53 -4.71
C LEU A 272 -7.43 -12.99 -4.35
N LEU A 273 -6.16 -13.35 -4.16
CA LEU A 273 -5.77 -14.72 -3.80
C LEU A 273 -6.26 -15.12 -2.40
N ASP A 274 -6.21 -14.20 -1.43
CA ASP A 274 -6.81 -14.43 -0.12
C ASP A 274 -8.33 -14.59 -0.22
N GLN A 275 -9.02 -13.74 -0.99
CA GLN A 275 -10.44 -13.87 -1.24
C GLN A 275 -10.78 -15.23 -1.88
N ALA A 276 -10.05 -15.61 -2.92
CA ALA A 276 -10.27 -16.85 -3.64
C ALA A 276 -10.00 -18.11 -2.77
N PHE A 277 -8.81 -18.18 -2.17
CA PHE A 277 -8.35 -19.41 -1.53
C PHE A 277 -8.76 -19.55 -0.07
N ARG A 278 -8.75 -18.43 0.71
CA ARG A 278 -9.07 -18.47 2.15
C ARG A 278 -10.56 -18.26 2.41
N ILE A 279 -11.20 -17.35 1.68
CA ILE A 279 -12.61 -16.98 1.93
C ILE A 279 -13.55 -17.85 1.08
N CYS A 280 -13.39 -17.85 -0.25
CA CYS A 280 -14.26 -18.63 -1.13
C CYS A 280 -13.89 -20.12 -1.19
N GLY A 281 -12.68 -20.48 -0.77
CA GLY A 281 -12.24 -21.87 -0.67
C GLY A 281 -11.98 -22.57 -2.00
N ILE A 282 -11.88 -21.83 -3.11
CA ILE A 282 -11.62 -22.39 -4.44
C ILE A 282 -10.28 -23.13 -4.49
N SER A 283 -10.13 -24.08 -5.41
CA SER A 283 -8.98 -24.99 -5.44
C SER A 283 -7.81 -24.47 -6.25
N ARG A 284 -8.07 -23.73 -7.34
CA ARG A 284 -7.05 -23.24 -8.27
C ARG A 284 -7.54 -22.04 -9.08
N LEU A 285 -6.62 -21.11 -9.33
CA LEU A 285 -6.83 -19.97 -10.20
C LEU A 285 -5.96 -20.09 -11.44
N HIS A 286 -6.55 -19.81 -12.57
CA HIS A 286 -5.90 -19.74 -13.88
C HIS A 286 -5.88 -18.27 -14.37
N ASN A 287 -4.86 -17.93 -15.15
CA ASN A 287 -4.82 -16.71 -15.96
C ASN A 287 -4.02 -16.96 -17.23
N ASP A 288 -4.33 -16.25 -18.29
CA ASP A 288 -3.56 -16.28 -19.52
C ASP A 288 -3.39 -14.86 -20.12
N PHE A 289 -2.35 -14.70 -20.90
CA PHE A 289 -2.08 -13.48 -21.66
C PHE A 289 -0.99 -13.73 -22.70
N GLU A 290 -0.81 -12.80 -23.63
CA GLU A 290 0.22 -12.92 -24.66
C GLU A 290 1.61 -13.08 -24.08
N THR A 291 2.42 -13.94 -24.68
CA THR A 291 3.80 -14.25 -24.24
C THR A 291 4.72 -13.03 -24.22
N THR A 292 4.35 -11.94 -24.87
CA THR A 292 5.09 -10.67 -24.93
C THR A 292 4.86 -9.76 -23.73
N ARG A 293 3.93 -10.12 -22.80
CA ARG A 293 3.57 -9.29 -21.63
C ARG A 293 4.43 -9.57 -20.42
N ASP A 294 5.73 -9.31 -20.54
CA ASP A 294 6.72 -9.55 -19.46
C ASP A 294 6.35 -8.95 -18.12
N ALA A 295 5.76 -7.75 -18.12
CA ALA A 295 5.32 -7.07 -16.91
C ALA A 295 4.20 -7.83 -16.19
N ALA A 296 3.23 -8.37 -16.94
CA ALA A 296 2.16 -9.21 -16.39
C ALA A 296 2.74 -10.50 -15.79
N TRP A 297 3.62 -11.18 -16.54
CA TRP A 297 4.30 -12.38 -16.03
C TRP A 297 5.09 -12.11 -14.75
N ALA A 298 5.87 -11.04 -14.71
CA ALA A 298 6.65 -10.67 -13.53
C ALA A 298 5.78 -10.46 -12.27
N ILE A 299 4.57 -9.90 -12.42
CA ILE A 299 3.62 -9.66 -11.34
C ILE A 299 3.04 -11.00 -10.85
N HIS A 300 2.55 -11.86 -11.76
CA HIS A 300 1.97 -13.16 -11.42
C HIS A 300 2.98 -14.09 -10.76
N ARG A 301 4.21 -14.14 -11.26
CA ARG A 301 5.29 -14.91 -10.64
C ARG A 301 5.61 -14.47 -9.21
N LYS A 302 5.55 -13.16 -8.92
CA LYS A 302 5.77 -12.62 -7.57
C LYS A 302 4.74 -13.08 -6.55
N VAL A 303 3.54 -13.43 -6.98
CA VAL A 303 2.48 -13.92 -6.09
C VAL A 303 2.33 -15.45 -6.14
N GLY A 304 3.18 -16.14 -6.90
CA GLY A 304 3.31 -17.60 -6.86
C GLY A 304 2.72 -18.36 -8.02
N PHE A 305 2.19 -17.69 -9.07
CA PHE A 305 1.73 -18.38 -10.27
C PHE A 305 2.87 -19.13 -10.95
N LYS A 306 2.56 -20.33 -11.46
CA LYS A 306 3.47 -21.20 -12.21
C LYS A 306 3.02 -21.25 -13.66
N GLU A 307 4.00 -21.30 -14.56
CA GLU A 307 3.79 -21.50 -15.98
C GLU A 307 3.35 -22.94 -16.26
N MET A 308 2.28 -23.08 -17.05
CA MET A 308 1.74 -24.36 -17.52
C MET A 308 2.15 -24.66 -18.96
N GLY A 309 2.61 -23.66 -19.71
CA GLY A 309 2.95 -23.74 -21.12
C GLY A 309 2.33 -22.61 -21.94
N VAL A 310 2.33 -22.78 -23.26
CA VAL A 310 1.74 -21.81 -24.19
C VAL A 310 0.69 -22.53 -25.04
N GLU A 311 -0.54 -22.00 -25.06
CA GLU A 311 -1.64 -22.49 -25.87
C GLU A 311 -2.19 -21.32 -26.71
N ASP A 312 -2.35 -21.49 -28.01
CA ASP A 312 -2.84 -20.47 -28.94
C ASP A 312 -2.11 -19.10 -28.88
N GLY A 313 -0.82 -19.13 -28.55
CA GLY A 313 0.00 -17.92 -28.40
C GLY A 313 -0.11 -17.21 -27.05
N LEU A 314 -0.93 -17.73 -26.15
CA LEU A 314 -1.11 -17.23 -24.78
C LEU A 314 -0.32 -18.07 -23.79
N LEU A 315 0.43 -17.41 -22.90
CA LEU A 315 1.10 -18.01 -21.75
C LEU A 315 0.04 -18.40 -20.72
N GLN A 316 -0.03 -19.70 -20.42
CA GLN A 316 -0.97 -20.27 -19.45
C GLN A 316 -0.34 -20.31 -18.07
N LEU A 317 -1.05 -19.78 -17.07
CA LEU A 317 -0.58 -19.69 -15.70
C LEU A 317 -1.57 -20.34 -14.73
N MET A 318 -1.04 -21.00 -13.70
CA MET A 318 -1.85 -21.64 -12.65
C MET A 318 -1.27 -21.37 -11.28
N LEU A 319 -2.15 -21.13 -10.31
CA LEU A 319 -1.82 -21.16 -8.89
C LEU A 319 -2.86 -22.01 -8.15
N THR A 320 -2.38 -23.01 -7.39
CA THR A 320 -3.24 -23.84 -6.55
C THR A 320 -3.36 -23.26 -5.14
N LYS A 321 -4.47 -23.57 -4.47
CA LYS A 321 -4.68 -23.22 -3.05
C LYS A 321 -3.54 -23.77 -2.17
N GLU A 322 -3.12 -25.00 -2.41
CA GLU A 322 -2.05 -25.65 -1.64
C GLU A 322 -0.73 -24.88 -1.78
N ASP A 323 -0.31 -24.57 -3.01
CA ASP A 323 0.90 -23.78 -3.26
C ASP A 323 0.83 -22.40 -2.61
N TYR A 324 -0.34 -21.75 -2.69
CA TYR A 324 -0.53 -20.43 -2.09
C TYR A 324 -0.41 -20.45 -0.56
N LEU A 325 -1.10 -21.38 0.11
CA LEU A 325 -1.08 -21.49 1.57
C LEU A 325 0.28 -21.91 2.12
N ASN A 326 1.02 -22.77 1.41
CA ASN A 326 2.37 -23.19 1.81
C ASN A 326 3.38 -22.03 1.78
N ASN A 327 3.19 -21.09 0.87
CA ASN A 327 4.06 -19.90 0.72
C ASN A 327 3.60 -18.67 1.52
N ASN A 328 2.37 -18.69 2.05
CA ASN A 328 1.74 -17.58 2.81
C ASN A 328 0.94 -18.18 3.99
N PRO A 329 1.63 -18.71 5.03
CA PRO A 329 1.02 -19.39 6.16
C PRO A 329 0.10 -18.50 7.02
#